data_3aef4a5a257037866185ccb04438dd0f
#
_entry.id   3aef4a5a257037866185ccb04438dd0f
#
_cell.length_a   1.000
_cell.length_b   1.000
_cell.length_c   1.000
_cell.angle_alpha   90.00
_cell.angle_beta   90.00
_cell.angle_gamma   90.00
#
_symmetry.space_group_name_H-M   'P 1'
#
loop_
_entity.id
_entity.type
_entity.pdbx_description
1 polymer ?
#
loop_
_entity_poly.entity_id
_entity_poly.type
_entity_poly.pdbx_seq_one_letter_code
_entity_poly.pdbx_strand_id
1 'polypeptide(L)'
;AINQGLKINYVHSTIENFCEKDEKFDVILNMEVIEHVSDVSLFINSCNKILSPNGIMIFASLNRTLISYGLAIIGVEYILGWLPKGTHDWSKFITPDELKILFSSNGLKVDEIIGMKYNPFLDNWKRSKDLSVNYLGVSSKINS
;
A
#
# COMPACT_ATOMS: atom_id res chain seq x y z
N ALA A 1 -12.39 17.77 -3.08
CA ALA A 1 -11.90 18.00 -4.44
C ALA A 1 -12.62 19.21 -5.08
N ILE A 2 -13.94 19.17 -5.24
CA ILE A 2 -14.71 20.25 -5.91
C ILE A 2 -14.51 21.61 -5.22
N ASN A 3 -14.55 21.67 -3.90
CA ASN A 3 -14.34 22.90 -3.12
C ASN A 3 -12.92 23.48 -3.21
N GLN A 4 -11.96 22.72 -3.75
CA GLN A 4 -10.57 23.12 -3.94
C GLN A 4 -10.21 23.32 -5.41
N GLY A 5 -11.20 23.28 -6.33
CA GLY A 5 -11.00 23.44 -7.77
C GLY A 5 -10.22 22.31 -8.43
N LEU A 6 -10.06 21.15 -7.76
CA LEU A 6 -9.35 20.00 -8.30
C LEU A 6 -10.26 19.22 -9.25
N LYS A 7 -9.76 18.91 -10.45
CA LYS A 7 -10.39 17.98 -11.39
C LYS A 7 -9.87 16.58 -11.10
N ILE A 8 -10.72 15.72 -10.53
CA ILE A 8 -10.41 14.31 -10.29
C ILE A 8 -11.30 13.47 -11.19
N ASN A 9 -10.70 12.58 -11.96
CA ASN A 9 -11.42 11.59 -12.76
C ASN A 9 -11.60 10.32 -11.89
N TYR A 10 -12.84 10.03 -11.50
CA TYR A 10 -13.19 8.84 -10.75
C TYR A 10 -13.61 7.75 -11.73
N VAL A 11 -12.91 6.60 -11.69
CA VAL A 11 -13.17 5.44 -12.54
C VAL A 11 -13.57 4.26 -11.66
N HIS A 12 -14.74 3.70 -11.89
CA HIS A 12 -15.21 2.46 -11.25
C HIS A 12 -14.70 1.26 -12.06
N SER A 13 -13.56 0.70 -11.66
CA SER A 13 -12.90 -0.44 -12.31
C SER A 13 -11.99 -1.16 -11.34
N THR A 14 -11.69 -2.42 -11.59
CA THR A 14 -10.51 -3.05 -11.00
C THR A 14 -9.26 -2.62 -11.78
N ILE A 15 -8.09 -2.71 -11.16
CA ILE A 15 -6.84 -2.33 -11.83
C ILE A 15 -6.52 -3.27 -13.00
N GLU A 16 -6.90 -4.55 -12.88
CA GLU A 16 -6.71 -5.56 -13.91
C GLU A 16 -7.46 -5.21 -15.19
N ASN A 17 -8.71 -4.73 -15.06
CA ASN A 17 -9.50 -4.26 -16.20
C ASN A 17 -9.03 -2.89 -16.70
N PHE A 18 -8.59 -2.03 -15.78
CA PHE A 18 -8.15 -0.68 -16.13
C PHE A 18 -6.85 -0.70 -16.93
N CYS A 19 -5.92 -1.61 -16.62
CA CYS A 19 -4.62 -1.65 -17.28
C CYS A 19 -4.68 -2.05 -18.77
N GLU A 20 -5.82 -2.50 -19.26
CA GLU A 20 -6.04 -2.80 -20.69
C GLU A 20 -6.24 -1.53 -21.54
N LYS A 21 -6.47 -0.36 -20.91
CA LYS A 21 -6.70 0.92 -21.62
C LYS A 21 -5.44 1.61 -22.15
N ASP A 22 -4.28 1.04 -21.93
CA ASP A 22 -2.95 1.60 -22.32
C ASP A 22 -2.67 3.03 -21.78
N GLU A 23 -3.37 3.43 -20.71
CA GLU A 23 -3.07 4.67 -20.00
C GLU A 23 -1.83 4.47 -19.13
N LYS A 24 -0.98 5.52 -19.02
CA LYS A 24 0.23 5.50 -18.19
C LYS A 24 0.20 6.61 -17.16
N PHE A 25 0.76 6.32 -15.99
CA PHE A 25 0.82 7.25 -14.86
C PHE A 25 2.26 7.37 -14.35
N ASP A 26 2.66 8.60 -14.04
CA ASP A 26 3.99 8.85 -13.49
C ASP A 26 4.06 8.51 -12.00
N VAL A 27 2.92 8.57 -11.30
CA VAL A 27 2.80 8.21 -9.89
C VAL A 27 1.57 7.36 -9.66
N ILE A 28 1.75 6.22 -9.01
CA ILE A 28 0.67 5.38 -8.49
C ILE A 28 0.70 5.44 -6.96
N LEU A 29 -0.44 5.72 -6.34
CA LEU A 29 -0.61 5.62 -4.89
C LEU A 29 -1.40 4.37 -4.55
N ASN A 30 -0.77 3.48 -3.79
CA ASN A 30 -1.32 2.21 -3.34
C ASN A 30 -1.26 2.16 -1.80
N MET A 31 -2.24 2.80 -1.17
CA MET A 31 -2.26 3.02 0.28
C MET A 31 -3.26 2.06 0.93
N GLU A 32 -2.76 1.10 1.72
CA GLU A 32 -3.57 0.10 2.45
C GLU A 32 -4.55 -0.65 1.51
N VAL A 33 -4.06 -1.12 0.35
CA VAL A 33 -4.86 -1.82 -0.67
C VAL A 33 -4.40 -3.26 -0.85
N ILE A 34 -3.09 -3.51 -0.80
CA ILE A 34 -2.47 -4.80 -1.16
C ILE A 34 -3.05 -5.96 -0.34
N GLU A 35 -3.32 -5.74 0.93
CA GLU A 35 -3.89 -6.72 1.86
C GLU A 35 -5.36 -7.06 1.59
N HIS A 36 -6.03 -6.29 0.73
CA HIS A 36 -7.44 -6.47 0.41
C HIS A 36 -7.67 -7.09 -0.97
N VAL A 37 -6.63 -7.23 -1.80
CA VAL A 37 -6.76 -7.84 -3.12
C VAL A 37 -6.68 -9.36 -3.05
N SER A 38 -7.38 -10.04 -3.94
CA SER A 38 -7.44 -11.51 -3.97
C SER A 38 -6.19 -12.14 -4.60
N ASP A 39 -5.59 -11.48 -5.59
CA ASP A 39 -4.34 -11.91 -6.25
C ASP A 39 -3.35 -10.74 -6.27
N VAL A 40 -2.43 -10.76 -5.31
CA VAL A 40 -1.44 -9.69 -5.14
C VAL A 40 -0.46 -9.62 -6.31
N SER A 41 -0.09 -10.76 -6.89
CA SER A 41 0.84 -10.79 -8.02
C SER A 41 0.21 -10.17 -9.28
N LEU A 42 -1.04 -10.54 -9.58
CA LEU A 42 -1.78 -9.96 -10.70
C LEU A 42 -2.00 -8.45 -10.50
N PHE A 43 -2.33 -8.03 -9.27
CA PHE A 43 -2.50 -6.62 -8.92
C PHE A 43 -1.21 -5.81 -9.17
N ILE A 44 -0.05 -6.29 -8.66
CA ILE A 44 1.25 -5.61 -8.84
C ILE A 44 1.65 -5.56 -10.31
N ASN A 45 1.45 -6.66 -11.06
CA ASN A 45 1.69 -6.69 -12.51
C ASN A 45 0.84 -5.66 -13.25
N SER A 46 -0.43 -5.55 -12.89
CA SER A 46 -1.36 -4.58 -13.50
C SER A 46 -0.92 -3.13 -13.18
N CYS A 47 -0.49 -2.87 -11.95
CA CYS A 47 0.11 -1.58 -11.58
C CYS A 47 1.38 -1.31 -12.42
N ASN A 48 2.26 -2.29 -12.59
CA ASN A 48 3.46 -2.13 -13.41
C ASN A 48 3.13 -1.82 -14.87
N LYS A 49 2.08 -2.43 -15.43
CA LYS A 49 1.65 -2.15 -16.82
C LYS A 49 1.27 -0.69 -17.02
N ILE A 50 0.56 -0.07 -16.08
CA ILE A 50 0.12 1.32 -16.20
C ILE A 50 1.13 2.34 -15.66
N LEU A 51 2.19 1.91 -15.00
CA LEU A 51 3.27 2.80 -14.56
C LEU A 51 4.10 3.25 -15.75
N SER A 52 4.39 4.55 -15.87
CA SER A 52 5.31 5.11 -16.86
C SER A 52 6.71 4.53 -16.69
N PRO A 53 7.59 4.52 -17.72
CA PRO A 53 8.94 3.97 -17.62
C PRO A 53 9.77 4.56 -16.45
N ASN A 54 9.65 5.85 -16.20
CA ASN A 54 10.31 6.56 -15.09
C ASN A 54 9.35 6.86 -13.93
N GLY A 55 8.18 6.23 -13.91
CA GLY A 55 7.18 6.41 -12.87
C GLY A 55 7.54 5.71 -11.58
N ILE A 56 6.91 6.14 -10.51
CA ILE A 56 7.05 5.53 -9.17
C ILE A 56 5.71 5.05 -8.65
N MET A 57 5.73 3.98 -7.87
CA MET A 57 4.59 3.57 -7.06
C MET A 57 4.92 3.77 -5.59
N ILE A 58 4.10 4.56 -4.91
CA ILE A 58 4.14 4.72 -3.46
C ILE A 58 3.13 3.74 -2.87
N PHE A 59 3.56 2.93 -1.92
CA PHE A 59 2.74 1.92 -1.31
C PHE A 59 2.82 1.97 0.22
N ALA A 60 1.74 1.60 0.89
CA ALA A 60 1.68 1.39 2.33
C ALA A 60 0.88 0.14 2.64
N SER A 61 1.26 -0.57 3.68
CA SER A 61 0.53 -1.73 4.19
C SER A 61 0.90 -2.04 5.64
N LEU A 62 0.13 -2.90 6.27
CA LEU A 62 0.40 -3.44 7.60
C LEU A 62 1.34 -4.65 7.51
N ASN A 63 2.29 -4.73 8.44
CA ASN A 63 3.21 -5.85 8.51
C ASN A 63 2.56 -7.05 9.24
N ARG A 64 2.82 -8.27 8.79
CA ARG A 64 2.32 -9.49 9.44
C ARG A 64 3.18 -9.85 10.66
N THR A 65 2.95 -9.15 11.77
CA THR A 65 3.61 -9.38 13.06
C THR A 65 2.58 -9.51 14.19
N LEU A 66 2.96 -10.09 15.32
CA LEU A 66 2.12 -10.12 16.51
C LEU A 66 1.86 -8.72 17.07
N ILE A 67 2.78 -7.77 16.87
CA ILE A 67 2.63 -6.39 17.31
C ILE A 67 1.55 -5.69 16.48
N SER A 68 1.59 -5.85 15.14
CA SER A 68 0.55 -5.30 14.27
C SER A 68 -0.82 -5.92 14.54
N TYR A 69 -0.87 -7.22 14.81
CA TYR A 69 -2.10 -7.90 15.23
C TYR A 69 -2.69 -7.25 16.50
N GLY A 70 -1.86 -7.08 17.53
CA GLY A 70 -2.29 -6.47 18.78
C GLY A 70 -2.74 -5.01 18.62
N LEU A 71 -2.03 -4.21 17.85
CA LEU A 71 -2.33 -2.79 17.69
C LEU A 71 -3.43 -2.52 16.66
N ALA A 72 -3.32 -3.07 15.45
CA ALA A 72 -4.24 -2.76 14.37
C ALA A 72 -5.60 -3.46 14.54
N ILE A 73 -5.61 -4.71 15.01
CA ILE A 73 -6.85 -5.48 15.16
C ILE A 73 -7.40 -5.31 16.57
N ILE A 74 -6.68 -5.76 17.61
CA ILE A 74 -7.22 -5.71 18.98
C ILE A 74 -7.37 -4.26 19.43
N GLY A 75 -6.35 -3.42 19.24
CA GLY A 75 -6.37 -2.03 19.66
C GLY A 75 -7.42 -1.19 18.95
N VAL A 76 -7.34 -1.13 17.63
CA VAL A 76 -8.16 -0.20 16.82
C VAL A 76 -9.59 -0.70 16.63
N GLU A 77 -9.78 -1.99 16.36
CA GLU A 77 -11.12 -2.54 16.08
C GLU A 77 -11.90 -2.91 17.35
N TYR A 78 -11.25 -3.50 18.36
CA TYR A 78 -11.96 -4.05 19.52
C TYR A 78 -11.91 -3.14 20.75
N ILE A 79 -10.84 -2.39 21.00
CA ILE A 79 -10.70 -1.53 22.17
C ILE A 79 -11.17 -0.11 21.87
N LEU A 80 -10.60 0.52 20.82
CA LEU A 80 -10.92 1.90 20.47
C LEU A 80 -12.19 2.05 19.62
N GLY A 81 -12.55 0.98 18.89
CA GLY A 81 -13.74 1.01 18.03
C GLY A 81 -13.66 2.03 16.89
N TRP A 82 -12.45 2.43 16.49
CA TRP A 82 -12.25 3.41 15.41
C TRP A 82 -12.58 2.83 14.04
N LEU A 83 -12.45 1.50 13.89
CA LEU A 83 -12.83 0.77 12.70
C LEU A 83 -13.83 -0.35 13.04
N PRO A 84 -14.70 -0.75 12.11
CA PRO A 84 -15.58 -1.89 12.28
C PRO A 84 -14.77 -3.17 12.56
N LYS A 85 -15.31 -4.05 13.39
CA LYS A 85 -14.70 -5.36 13.67
C LYS A 85 -14.60 -6.18 12.39
N GLY A 86 -13.45 -6.80 12.16
CA GLY A 86 -13.18 -7.61 10.98
C GLY A 86 -12.77 -6.79 9.74
N THR A 87 -12.41 -5.52 9.92
CA THR A 87 -11.86 -4.68 8.84
C THR A 87 -10.55 -5.26 8.33
N HIS A 88 -9.71 -5.81 9.23
CA HIS A 88 -8.41 -6.39 8.88
C HIS A 88 -8.40 -7.91 9.08
N ASP A 89 -7.95 -8.61 8.07
CA ASP A 89 -7.61 -10.04 8.13
C ASP A 89 -6.08 -10.16 8.21
N TRP A 90 -5.56 -10.49 9.40
CA TRP A 90 -4.13 -10.59 9.64
C TRP A 90 -3.42 -11.60 8.73
N SER A 91 -4.12 -12.65 8.30
CA SER A 91 -3.56 -13.65 7.39
C SER A 91 -3.21 -13.08 6.02
N LYS A 92 -3.82 -11.96 5.64
CA LYS A 92 -3.58 -11.24 4.38
C LYS A 92 -2.50 -10.17 4.49
N PHE A 93 -2.01 -9.88 5.69
CA PHE A 93 -0.90 -8.93 5.85
C PHE A 93 0.36 -9.52 5.22
N ILE A 94 1.13 -8.68 4.57
CA ILE A 94 2.32 -9.07 3.82
C ILE A 94 3.54 -8.50 4.53
N THR A 95 4.57 -9.33 4.71
CA THR A 95 5.83 -8.84 5.26
C THR A 95 6.59 -8.01 4.22
N PRO A 96 7.45 -7.05 4.64
CA PRO A 96 8.27 -6.29 3.73
C PRO A 96 9.12 -7.14 2.78
N ASP A 97 9.63 -8.29 3.24
CA ASP A 97 10.47 -9.16 2.42
C ASP A 97 9.64 -9.96 1.40
N GLU A 98 8.46 -10.47 1.78
CA GLU A 98 7.51 -11.06 0.84
C GLU A 98 7.11 -10.04 -0.24
N LEU A 99 6.84 -8.80 0.16
CA LEU A 99 6.47 -7.73 -0.77
C LEU A 99 7.60 -7.42 -1.76
N LYS A 100 8.85 -7.34 -1.31
CA LYS A 100 10.01 -7.15 -2.20
C LYS A 100 10.14 -8.25 -3.24
N ILE A 101 9.91 -9.51 -2.83
CA ILE A 101 9.92 -10.66 -3.74
C ILE A 101 8.80 -10.53 -4.77
N LEU A 102 7.57 -10.21 -4.34
CA LEU A 102 6.42 -10.02 -5.22
C LEU A 102 6.65 -8.87 -6.22
N PHE A 103 7.21 -7.76 -5.76
CA PHE A 103 7.52 -6.63 -6.63
C PHE A 103 8.57 -7.01 -7.68
N SER A 104 9.68 -7.64 -7.26
CA SER A 104 10.75 -8.03 -8.19
C SER A 104 10.28 -9.06 -9.21
N SER A 105 9.45 -10.01 -8.82
CA SER A 105 8.85 -11.00 -9.72
C SER A 105 7.89 -10.38 -10.75
N ASN A 106 7.40 -9.16 -10.50
CA ASN A 106 6.50 -8.42 -11.38
C ASN A 106 7.15 -7.17 -12.01
N GLY A 107 8.49 -7.14 -12.11
CA GLY A 107 9.22 -6.10 -12.84
C GLY A 107 9.36 -4.76 -12.11
N LEU A 108 9.12 -4.74 -10.81
CA LEU A 108 9.32 -3.56 -9.95
C LEU A 108 10.43 -3.83 -8.93
N LYS A 109 11.14 -2.80 -8.51
CA LYS A 109 12.07 -2.84 -7.37
C LYS A 109 11.60 -1.90 -6.28
N VAL A 110 11.80 -2.29 -5.03
CA VAL A 110 11.58 -1.42 -3.88
C VAL A 110 12.83 -0.57 -3.70
N ASP A 111 12.69 0.75 -3.85
CA ASP A 111 13.78 1.71 -3.73
C ASP A 111 14.01 2.14 -2.28
N GLU A 112 12.94 2.36 -1.53
CA GLU A 112 12.97 2.71 -0.10
C GLU A 112 11.78 2.08 0.63
N ILE A 113 11.98 1.72 1.90
CA ILE A 113 10.92 1.29 2.80
C ILE A 113 11.18 1.82 4.22
N ILE A 114 10.16 2.36 4.84
CA ILE A 114 10.21 2.94 6.19
C ILE A 114 8.96 2.55 6.97
N GLY A 115 9.06 2.58 8.30
CA GLY A 115 7.90 2.52 9.17
C GLY A 115 7.34 3.91 9.47
N MET A 116 6.09 3.94 9.91
CA MET A 116 5.43 5.16 10.39
C MET A 116 4.96 4.97 11.83
N LYS A 117 5.33 5.91 12.71
CA LYS A 117 4.89 5.93 14.12
C LYS A 117 4.03 7.13 14.40
N TYR A 118 2.85 6.89 14.95
CA TYR A 118 1.97 7.94 15.45
C TYR A 118 2.33 8.31 16.89
N ASN A 119 2.44 9.61 17.16
CA ASN A 119 2.59 10.13 18.50
C ASN A 119 1.26 10.76 18.95
N PRO A 120 0.51 10.12 19.85
CA PRO A 120 -0.80 10.61 20.27
C PRO A 120 -0.74 11.89 21.12
N PHE A 121 0.40 12.19 21.77
CA PHE A 121 0.56 13.42 22.56
C PHE A 121 0.76 14.67 21.72
N LEU A 122 1.37 14.50 20.52
CA LEU A 122 1.68 15.60 19.61
C LEU A 122 0.80 15.57 18.36
N ASP A 123 -0.12 14.62 18.27
CA ASP A 123 -1.00 14.39 17.11
C ASP A 123 -0.24 14.43 15.78
N ASN A 124 0.88 13.72 15.72
CA ASN A 124 1.70 13.70 14.52
C ASN A 124 2.28 12.32 14.18
N TRP A 125 2.58 12.13 12.91
CA TRP A 125 3.25 10.97 12.38
C TRP A 125 4.74 11.25 12.16
N LYS A 126 5.59 10.25 12.46
CA LYS A 126 7.04 10.33 12.25
C LYS A 126 7.53 9.12 11.48
N ARG A 127 8.49 9.34 10.60
CA ARG A 127 9.24 8.27 9.94
C ARG A 127 10.05 7.47 10.97
N SER A 128 10.12 6.16 10.78
CA SER A 128 10.80 5.23 11.68
C SER A 128 11.53 4.16 10.86
N LYS A 129 12.61 3.61 11.43
CA LYS A 129 13.24 2.40 10.89
C LYS A 129 12.53 1.12 11.35
N ASP A 130 11.66 1.24 12.34
CA ASP A 130 10.90 0.12 12.87
C ASP A 130 9.70 -0.16 11.98
N LEU A 131 9.69 -1.34 11.37
CA LEU A 131 8.66 -1.83 10.46
C LEU A 131 7.67 -2.78 11.16
N SER A 132 7.71 -2.90 12.48
CA SER A 132 6.97 -3.93 13.20
C SER A 132 5.45 -3.83 13.10
N VAL A 133 4.89 -2.66 12.79
CA VAL A 133 3.43 -2.45 12.70
C VAL A 133 3.00 -2.24 11.26
N ASN A 134 3.59 -1.25 10.61
CA ASN A 134 3.26 -0.80 9.26
C ASN A 134 4.53 -0.43 8.50
N TYR A 135 4.40 -0.30 7.22
CA TYR A 135 5.46 0.23 6.36
C TYR A 135 4.89 1.03 5.20
N LEU A 136 5.68 2.00 4.79
CA LEU A 136 5.49 2.83 3.60
C LEU A 136 6.73 2.72 2.74
N GLY A 137 6.58 2.63 1.45
CA GLY A 137 7.73 2.54 0.56
C GLY A 137 7.49 3.15 -0.81
N VAL A 138 8.57 3.22 -1.56
CA VAL A 138 8.59 3.66 -2.96
C VAL A 138 9.19 2.55 -3.79
N SER A 139 8.59 2.30 -4.93
CA SER A 139 9.10 1.37 -5.94
C SER A 139 9.13 2.02 -7.31
N SER A 140 10.03 1.54 -8.16
CA SER A 140 10.19 1.92 -9.55
C SER A 140 10.31 0.68 -10.44
N LYS A 141 10.21 0.87 -11.77
CA LYS A 141 10.44 -0.24 -12.70
C LYS A 141 11.88 -0.73 -12.63
N ILE A 142 12.05 -2.04 -12.76
CA ILE A 142 13.37 -2.61 -13.04
C ILE A 142 13.69 -2.24 -14.49
N ASN A 143 14.70 -1.38 -14.69
CA ASN A 143 15.18 -1.07 -16.03
C ASN A 143 15.83 -2.34 -16.61
N SER A 144 15.31 -2.78 -17.73
CA SER A 144 15.89 -3.85 -18.56
C SER A 144 17.05 -3.32 -19.37
#